data_5ef9cf47baf5287c3939573994e454e3
#
_entry.id   5ef9cf47baf5287c3939573994e454e3
#
_cell.length_a   1.000
_cell.length_b   1.000
_cell.length_c   1.000
_cell.angle_alpha   90.00
_cell.angle_beta   90.00
_cell.angle_gamma   90.00
#
_symmetry.space_group_name_H-M   'P 1'
#
loop_
_entity.id
_entity.type
_entity.pdbx_description
1 polymer ?
#
loop_
_entity_poly.entity_id
_entity_poly.type
_entity_poly.pdbx_seq_one_letter_code
_entity_poly.pdbx_strand_id
1 'polypeptide(L)'
;MSTQSPQAPALSLDLKGLLCPMPVVKIAQAIKKVNIGDLVEATATDPGVLADIPAWARTSGHEVVVLERQDNLIHFVVRRLK
;
A
#
# COMPACT_ATOMS: atom_id res chain seq x y z
N MET A 1 -9.25 26.29 -11.23
CA MET A 1 -8.84 25.50 -11.19
C MET A 1 -8.83 24.68 -10.53
N SER A 2 -9.20 24.29 -10.63
CA SER A 2 -9.01 23.59 -9.77
C SER A 2 -7.95 22.88 -9.83
N THR A 3 -7.25 23.02 -9.07
CA THR A 3 -6.15 22.26 -8.96
C THR A 3 -6.50 20.94 -8.53
N GLN A 4 -5.97 19.99 -9.18
CA GLN A 4 -6.14 18.67 -8.77
C GLN A 4 -5.21 18.39 -7.65
N SER A 5 -5.70 18.39 -6.47
CA SER A 5 -4.91 17.91 -5.37
C SER A 5 -4.72 16.42 -5.52
N PRO A 6 -3.57 15.88 -5.17
CA PRO A 6 -3.42 14.44 -5.10
C PRO A 6 -4.43 13.86 -4.14
N GLN A 7 -4.95 12.70 -4.45
CA GLN A 7 -5.90 12.04 -3.58
C GLN A 7 -5.22 11.69 -2.26
N ALA A 8 -5.81 12.09 -1.16
CA ALA A 8 -5.26 11.76 0.15
C ALA A 8 -5.58 10.31 0.48
N PRO A 9 -4.68 9.58 1.13
CA PRO A 9 -4.97 8.21 1.52
C PRO A 9 -6.05 8.16 2.59
N ALA A 10 -6.92 7.17 2.48
CA ALA A 10 -7.97 6.95 3.45
C ALA A 10 -7.41 6.33 4.73
N LEU A 11 -6.35 5.54 4.63
CA LEU A 11 -5.64 4.96 5.75
C LEU A 11 -4.14 5.04 5.52
N SER A 12 -3.40 5.20 6.61
CA SER A 12 -1.95 5.16 6.61
C SER A 12 -1.51 4.12 7.62
N LEU A 13 -0.65 3.20 7.20
CA LEU A 13 -0.19 2.10 8.03
C LEU A 13 1.29 2.23 8.32
N ASP A 14 1.67 1.95 9.55
CA ASP A 14 3.07 1.83 9.91
C ASP A 14 3.41 0.35 10.02
N LEU A 15 4.09 -0.16 9.01
CA LEU A 15 4.48 -1.56 8.95
C LEU A 15 5.98 -1.75 9.18
N LYS A 16 6.64 -0.70 9.70
CA LYS A 16 8.07 -0.80 9.99
C LYS A 16 8.33 -1.88 11.03
N GLY A 17 9.37 -2.66 10.80
CA GLY A 17 9.74 -3.75 11.69
C GLY A 17 9.00 -5.04 11.48
N LEU A 18 7.95 -5.05 10.66
CA LEU A 18 7.22 -6.28 10.37
C LEU A 18 7.90 -7.05 9.25
N LEU A 19 7.98 -8.36 9.42
CA LEU A 19 8.60 -9.25 8.43
C LEU A 19 7.53 -9.97 7.63
N CYS A 20 7.89 -10.38 6.41
CA CYS A 20 7.03 -11.16 5.54
C CYS A 20 6.51 -12.39 6.31
N PRO A 21 5.21 -12.70 6.23
CA PRO A 21 4.20 -12.12 5.34
C PRO A 21 3.37 -11.00 5.99
N MET A 22 3.73 -10.50 7.16
CA MET A 22 2.87 -9.60 7.92
C MET A 22 2.52 -8.31 7.19
N PRO A 23 3.44 -7.65 6.44
CA PRO A 23 3.03 -6.45 5.70
C PRO A 23 1.88 -6.71 4.73
N VAL A 24 1.92 -7.84 4.01
CA VAL A 24 0.84 -8.20 3.09
C VAL A 24 -0.46 -8.48 3.84
N VAL A 25 -0.37 -9.17 4.97
CA VAL A 25 -1.56 -9.44 5.80
C VAL A 25 -2.21 -8.13 6.25
N LYS A 26 -1.38 -7.18 6.69
CA LYS A 26 -1.90 -5.90 7.18
C LYS A 26 -2.54 -5.07 6.09
N ILE A 27 -1.92 -4.98 4.90
CA ILE A 27 -2.50 -4.21 3.82
C ILE A 27 -3.78 -4.88 3.30
N ALA A 28 -3.81 -6.21 3.29
CA ALA A 28 -5.01 -6.93 2.87
C ALA A 28 -6.19 -6.67 3.81
N GLN A 29 -5.93 -6.57 5.11
CA GLN A 29 -6.97 -6.22 6.08
C GLN A 29 -7.42 -4.77 5.92
N ALA A 30 -6.46 -3.86 5.72
CA ALA A 30 -6.76 -2.44 5.66
C ALA A 30 -7.55 -2.08 4.40
N ILE A 31 -7.25 -2.73 3.27
CA ILE A 31 -7.90 -2.38 2.01
C ILE A 31 -9.40 -2.65 2.06
N LYS A 32 -9.83 -3.56 2.94
CA LYS A 32 -11.25 -3.86 3.10
C LYS A 32 -12.01 -2.81 3.90
N LYS A 33 -11.28 -1.92 4.56
CA LYS A 33 -11.88 -0.90 5.43
C LYS A 33 -12.08 0.42 4.72
N VAL A 34 -11.64 0.53 3.49
CA VAL A 34 -11.79 1.74 2.69
C VAL A 34 -12.76 1.49 1.55
N ASN A 35 -13.22 2.56 0.92
CA ASN A 35 -14.14 2.44 -0.22
C ASN A 35 -13.38 2.11 -1.49
N ILE A 36 -14.09 1.54 -2.47
CA ILE A 36 -13.51 1.32 -3.79
C ILE A 36 -13.08 2.67 -4.36
N GLY A 37 -11.85 2.73 -4.85
CA GLY A 37 -11.24 3.95 -5.36
C GLY A 37 -10.37 4.66 -4.34
N ASP A 38 -10.47 4.31 -3.07
CA ASP A 38 -9.66 4.94 -2.03
C ASP A 38 -8.25 4.37 -2.01
N LEU A 39 -7.35 5.14 -1.42
CA LEU A 39 -5.94 4.79 -1.30
C LEU A 39 -5.60 4.38 0.13
N VAL A 40 -4.75 3.39 0.25
CA VAL A 40 -4.12 3.01 1.53
C VAL A 40 -2.62 3.14 1.34
N GLU A 41 -1.97 3.93 2.19
CA GLU A 41 -0.52 4.05 2.15
C GLU A 41 0.10 3.32 3.32
N ALA A 42 1.34 2.90 3.14
CA ALA A 42 2.06 2.19 4.17
C ALA A 42 3.55 2.43 4.04
N THR A 43 4.25 2.32 5.16
CA THR A 43 5.71 2.35 5.21
C THR A 43 6.18 1.05 5.83
N ALA A 44 7.14 0.40 5.19
CA ALA A 44 7.69 -0.87 5.63
C ALA A 44 9.21 -0.85 5.57
N THR A 45 9.84 -1.80 6.23
CA THR A 45 11.30 -1.92 6.22
C THR A 45 11.78 -3.25 5.67
N ASP A 46 10.89 -4.22 5.48
CA ASP A 46 11.24 -5.52 4.93
C ASP A 46 11.33 -5.44 3.41
N PRO A 47 12.51 -5.68 2.80
CA PRO A 47 12.64 -5.61 1.34
C PRO A 47 11.72 -6.56 0.59
N GLY A 48 11.23 -7.61 1.25
CA GLY A 48 10.32 -8.56 0.62
C GLY A 48 9.05 -7.91 0.10
N VAL A 49 8.64 -6.74 0.65
CA VAL A 49 7.43 -6.07 0.18
C VAL A 49 7.57 -5.58 -1.25
N LEU A 50 8.80 -5.36 -1.73
CA LEU A 50 9.01 -4.91 -3.11
C LEU A 50 8.49 -5.91 -4.14
N ALA A 51 8.51 -7.18 -3.80
CA ALA A 51 7.95 -8.23 -4.65
C ALA A 51 6.56 -8.64 -4.19
N ASP A 52 6.34 -8.71 -2.87
CA ASP A 52 5.11 -9.27 -2.31
C ASP A 52 3.91 -8.36 -2.51
N ILE A 53 4.08 -7.05 -2.38
CA ILE A 53 2.96 -6.13 -2.51
C ILE A 53 2.44 -6.08 -3.94
N PRO A 54 3.29 -5.94 -4.98
CA PRO A 54 2.79 -6.02 -6.35
C PRO A 54 2.12 -7.35 -6.68
N ALA A 55 2.68 -8.47 -6.18
CA ALA A 55 2.09 -9.78 -6.43
C ALA A 55 0.71 -9.90 -5.78
N TRP A 56 0.59 -9.46 -4.52
CA TRP A 56 -0.69 -9.48 -3.82
C TRP A 56 -1.71 -8.59 -4.53
N ALA A 57 -1.30 -7.39 -4.94
CA ALA A 57 -2.20 -6.46 -5.58
C ALA A 57 -2.75 -7.04 -6.89
N ARG A 58 -1.88 -7.66 -7.67
CA ARG A 58 -2.29 -8.27 -8.94
C ARG A 58 -3.27 -9.40 -8.70
N THR A 59 -2.99 -10.26 -7.73
CA THR A 59 -3.86 -11.39 -7.42
C THR A 59 -5.21 -10.93 -6.85
N SER A 60 -5.20 -9.88 -6.05
CA SER A 60 -6.40 -9.37 -5.39
C SER A 60 -7.19 -8.39 -6.25
N GLY A 61 -6.63 -7.94 -7.37
CA GLY A 61 -7.32 -7.02 -8.26
C GLY A 61 -7.24 -5.57 -7.84
N HIS A 62 -6.19 -5.19 -7.09
CA HIS A 62 -5.97 -3.81 -6.68
C HIS A 62 -4.78 -3.24 -7.45
N GLU A 63 -4.55 -1.93 -7.30
CA GLU A 63 -3.52 -1.23 -8.05
C GLU A 63 -2.47 -0.67 -7.10
N VAL A 64 -1.18 -0.96 -7.37
CA VAL A 64 -0.09 -0.29 -6.67
C VAL A 64 0.18 1.01 -7.39
N VAL A 65 -0.11 2.11 -6.73
CA VAL A 65 0.01 3.46 -7.31
C VAL A 65 1.41 4.01 -7.11
N VAL A 66 2.00 3.72 -5.95
CA VAL A 66 3.34 4.17 -5.60
C VAL A 66 4.07 3.00 -4.95
N LEU A 67 5.33 2.82 -5.31
CA LEU A 67 6.22 1.86 -4.66
C LEU A 67 7.61 2.43 -4.76
N GLU A 68 8.12 2.98 -3.65
CA GLU A 68 9.40 3.65 -3.62
C GLU A 68 10.22 3.12 -2.48
N ARG A 69 11.52 3.06 -2.68
CA ARG A 69 12.45 2.70 -1.64
C ARG A 69 13.47 3.82 -1.46
N GLN A 70 13.68 4.22 -0.20
CA GLN A 70 14.70 5.20 0.14
C GLN A 70 15.43 4.65 1.36
N ASP A 71 16.68 4.26 1.18
CA ASP A 71 17.46 3.55 2.18
C ASP A 71 16.74 2.27 2.57
N ASN A 72 16.41 2.07 3.84
CA ASN A 72 15.68 0.89 4.26
C ASN A 72 14.22 1.17 4.55
N LEU A 73 13.71 2.32 4.08
CA LEU A 73 12.29 2.62 4.18
C LEU A 73 11.64 2.41 2.81
N ILE A 74 10.53 1.70 2.81
CA ILE A 74 9.76 1.42 1.60
C ILE A 74 8.39 2.00 1.79
N HIS A 75 8.03 2.93 0.92
CA HIS A 75 6.73 3.58 0.94
C HIS A 75 5.91 3.06 -0.23
N PHE A 76 4.69 2.62 0.03
CA PHE A 76 3.82 2.19 -1.05
C PHE A 76 2.40 2.66 -0.81
N VAL A 77 1.67 2.81 -1.92
CA VAL A 77 0.27 3.22 -1.90
C VAL A 77 -0.49 2.28 -2.81
N VAL A 78 -1.60 1.77 -2.32
CA VAL A 78 -2.46 0.85 -3.06
C VAL A 78 -3.84 1.46 -3.20
N ARG A 79 -4.40 1.43 -4.41
CA ARG A 79 -5.78 1.85 -4.65
C ARG A 79 -6.68 0.62 -4.66
N ARG A 80 -7.76 0.71 -3.91
CA ARG A 80 -8.77 -0.35 -3.92
C ARG A 80 -9.58 -0.29 -5.21
N LEU A 81 -9.60 -1.38 -5.98
CA LEU A 81 -10.35 -1.41 -7.25
C LEU A 81 -11.61 -2.26 -7.16
N LYS A 82 -11.70 -3.12 -6.17
CA LYS A 82 -12.91 -3.94 -6.05
C LYS A 82 -13.16 -4.45 -4.64
#